data_b000c0936aeb4f02967af4cc51b7abdf
#
_entry.id   b000c0936aeb4f02967af4cc51b7abdf
#
_cell.length_a   1.000
_cell.length_b   1.000
_cell.length_c   1.000
_cell.angle_alpha   90.00
_cell.angle_beta   90.00
_cell.angle_gamma   90.00
#
_symmetry.space_group_name_H-M   'P 1'
#
loop_
_entity.id
_entity.type
_entity.pdbx_description
1 polymer ?
#
loop_
_entity_poly.entity_id
_entity_poly.type
_entity_poly.pdbx_seq_one_letter_code
_entity_poly.pdbx_strand_id
1 'polypeptide(L)'
;MTVKIGINGFGRIGRNFLRAAMEQSADIEIVAVNDLTDNKTLAHLLKYDSVGGRLAADVSFDADSITVDGKAIKVFEERDPANLPWGDLGVDIVIESTGRFTKAVDAKKHIDGGAKKVIISAPGTDVDGTFVMGVNDGDYDNETMHIISNASCTTNCLAPLAQVFNDNFGIERGFMMTAHAYTADQNLQDGPHGDLHRARAAALNIVPASTGAAKAIGLVLPELQGKLSGSSYRVPIPTGSIVDLTIITPTDGLTVETINAAYEKAAAEGALVGYLKYNTDAIVSTDIVHDDHSSIFDAGQTNVSGNLVKVSAWYDNEWGYSNRLVDLAELVGDKL
;
A
#
# COMPACT_ATOMS: atom_id res chain seq x y z
N MET A 1 -5.33 -10.44 -22.51
CA MET A 1 -6.15 -9.26 -22.89
C MET A 1 -5.81 -8.16 -21.92
N THR A 2 -5.55 -6.94 -22.41
CA THR A 2 -5.26 -5.80 -21.52
C THR A 2 -6.43 -5.56 -20.55
N VAL A 3 -6.14 -5.52 -19.27
CA VAL A 3 -7.13 -5.39 -18.21
C VAL A 3 -7.60 -3.94 -18.11
N LYS A 4 -8.91 -3.71 -18.14
CA LYS A 4 -9.48 -2.37 -18.05
C LYS A 4 -9.75 -1.97 -16.61
N ILE A 5 -9.16 -0.85 -16.20
CA ILE A 5 -9.20 -0.34 -14.83
C ILE A 5 -10.05 0.92 -14.73
N GLY A 6 -10.94 0.93 -13.75
CA GLY A 6 -11.57 2.14 -13.21
C GLY A 6 -10.93 2.54 -11.88
N ILE A 7 -10.71 3.82 -11.63
CA ILE A 7 -10.19 4.30 -10.35
C ILE A 7 -11.26 5.15 -9.66
N ASN A 8 -11.68 4.75 -8.48
CA ASN A 8 -12.56 5.55 -7.63
C ASN A 8 -11.73 6.25 -6.54
N GLY A 9 -11.60 7.57 -6.62
CA GLY A 9 -10.70 8.38 -5.81
C GLY A 9 -9.35 8.62 -6.50
N PHE A 10 -9.20 9.78 -7.13
CA PHE A 10 -7.98 10.16 -7.82
C PHE A 10 -7.07 11.05 -6.95
N GLY A 11 -6.99 10.66 -5.66
CA GLY A 11 -6.11 11.22 -4.64
C GLY A 11 -4.64 10.80 -4.83
N ARG A 12 -3.86 10.82 -3.73
CA ARG A 12 -2.43 10.42 -3.77
C ARG A 12 -2.27 9.02 -4.36
N ILE A 13 -2.97 8.02 -3.81
CA ILE A 13 -2.80 6.62 -4.22
C ILE A 13 -3.35 6.38 -5.63
N GLY A 14 -4.52 6.91 -5.97
CA GLY A 14 -5.06 6.74 -7.33
C GLY A 14 -4.15 7.33 -8.42
N ARG A 15 -3.55 8.51 -8.17
CA ARG A 15 -2.58 9.11 -9.10
C ARG A 15 -1.25 8.35 -9.15
N ASN A 16 -0.75 7.88 -7.99
CA ASN A 16 0.47 7.09 -7.95
C ASN A 16 0.27 5.71 -8.57
N PHE A 17 -0.91 5.11 -8.46
CA PHE A 17 -1.25 3.89 -9.18
C PHE A 17 -1.11 4.07 -10.71
N LEU A 18 -1.68 5.16 -11.26
CA LEU A 18 -1.53 5.47 -12.69
C LEU A 18 -0.05 5.66 -13.07
N ARG A 19 0.71 6.42 -12.28
CA ARG A 19 2.14 6.66 -12.52
C ARG A 19 2.95 5.36 -12.45
N ALA A 20 2.69 4.51 -11.44
CA ALA A 20 3.36 3.23 -11.28
C ALA A 20 3.05 2.28 -12.44
N ALA A 21 1.78 2.20 -12.86
CA ALA A 21 1.38 1.40 -14.02
C ALA A 21 2.10 1.84 -15.32
N MET A 22 2.30 3.15 -15.50
CA MET A 22 3.07 3.67 -16.64
C MET A 22 4.55 3.31 -16.53
N GLU A 23 5.15 3.45 -15.34
CA GLU A 23 6.58 3.18 -15.12
C GLU A 23 6.91 1.70 -15.26
N GLN A 24 6.06 0.82 -14.72
CA GLN A 24 6.17 -0.63 -14.87
C GLN A 24 5.85 -1.11 -16.30
N SER A 25 5.25 -0.26 -17.14
CA SER A 25 4.69 -0.68 -18.45
C SER A 25 3.69 -1.83 -18.30
N ALA A 26 2.87 -1.79 -17.25
CA ALA A 26 1.90 -2.82 -16.90
C ALA A 26 0.86 -3.05 -18.01
N ASP A 27 0.42 -4.29 -18.22
CA ASP A 27 -0.61 -4.63 -19.24
C ASP A 27 -2.02 -4.29 -18.74
N ILE A 28 -2.20 -3.04 -18.32
CA ILE A 28 -3.48 -2.49 -17.87
C ILE A 28 -3.82 -1.21 -18.63
N GLU A 29 -5.11 -0.95 -18.81
CA GLU A 29 -5.65 0.26 -19.42
C GLU A 29 -6.54 0.98 -18.41
N ILE A 30 -6.15 2.17 -17.95
CA ILE A 30 -7.01 3.02 -17.13
C ILE A 30 -7.99 3.74 -18.03
N VAL A 31 -9.25 3.32 -18.02
CA VAL A 31 -10.29 3.85 -18.91
C VAL A 31 -11.10 4.98 -18.29
N ALA A 32 -11.19 5.01 -16.96
CA ALA A 32 -11.91 6.07 -16.27
C ALA A 32 -11.42 6.27 -14.83
N VAL A 33 -11.59 7.50 -14.35
CA VAL A 33 -11.41 7.88 -12.94
C VAL A 33 -12.67 8.59 -12.44
N ASN A 34 -12.93 8.46 -11.15
CA ASN A 34 -13.97 9.22 -10.46
C ASN A 34 -13.37 10.00 -9.29
N ASP A 35 -13.62 11.30 -9.25
CA ASP A 35 -13.23 12.16 -8.12
C ASP A 35 -14.20 13.35 -8.05
N LEU A 36 -14.32 13.98 -6.87
CA LEU A 36 -15.22 15.13 -6.68
C LEU A 36 -14.53 16.47 -7.01
N THR A 37 -13.34 16.40 -7.58
CA THR A 37 -12.51 17.56 -7.95
C THR A 37 -12.53 17.73 -9.46
N ASP A 38 -12.51 18.99 -9.94
CA ASP A 38 -12.54 19.32 -11.37
C ASP A 38 -11.34 18.77 -12.15
N ASN A 39 -11.54 18.51 -13.44
CA ASN A 39 -10.56 17.90 -14.35
C ASN A 39 -9.24 18.69 -14.45
N LYS A 40 -9.32 20.03 -14.42
CA LYS A 40 -8.12 20.89 -14.47
C LYS A 40 -7.24 20.66 -13.25
N THR A 41 -7.82 20.61 -12.07
CA THR A 41 -7.11 20.37 -10.82
C THR A 41 -6.55 18.96 -10.78
N LEU A 42 -7.32 17.95 -11.18
CA LEU A 42 -6.86 16.56 -11.23
C LEU A 42 -5.69 16.37 -12.21
N ALA A 43 -5.78 16.94 -13.43
CA ALA A 43 -4.71 16.90 -14.43
C ALA A 43 -3.45 17.61 -13.93
N HIS A 44 -3.61 18.78 -13.26
CA HIS A 44 -2.49 19.51 -12.66
C HIS A 44 -1.77 18.67 -11.59
N LEU A 45 -2.52 18.07 -10.67
CA LEU A 45 -1.98 17.26 -9.59
C LEU A 45 -1.43 15.90 -10.07
N LEU A 46 -1.88 15.40 -11.21
CA LEU A 46 -1.26 14.24 -11.87
C LEU A 46 0.10 14.62 -12.46
N LYS A 47 0.18 15.80 -13.10
CA LYS A 47 1.41 16.27 -13.75
C LYS A 47 2.48 16.71 -12.75
N TYR A 48 2.09 17.37 -11.68
CA TYR A 48 3.01 17.96 -10.69
C TYR A 48 2.77 17.35 -9.32
N ASP A 49 3.79 16.71 -8.78
CA ASP A 49 3.77 16.10 -7.47
C ASP A 49 4.97 16.56 -6.65
N SER A 50 4.73 16.96 -5.39
CA SER A 50 5.78 17.48 -4.53
C SER A 50 6.78 16.42 -4.07
N VAL A 51 6.37 15.15 -4.09
CA VAL A 51 7.19 14.00 -3.68
C VAL A 51 7.75 13.28 -4.92
N GLY A 52 6.86 12.82 -5.80
CA GLY A 52 7.23 12.05 -7.01
C GLY A 52 7.69 12.92 -8.18
N GLY A 53 7.75 14.26 -8.02
CA GLY A 53 8.20 15.16 -9.08
C GLY A 53 7.24 15.29 -10.26
N ARG A 54 7.73 15.91 -11.31
CA ARG A 54 6.95 16.14 -12.53
C ARG A 54 6.84 14.87 -13.35
N LEU A 55 5.61 14.46 -13.70
CA LEU A 55 5.37 13.39 -14.65
C LEU A 55 5.91 13.77 -16.04
N ALA A 56 6.69 12.88 -16.65
CA ALA A 56 7.30 13.13 -17.95
C ALA A 56 6.26 13.15 -19.09
N ALA A 57 5.16 12.42 -18.93
CA ALA A 57 4.07 12.33 -19.89
C ALA A 57 3.41 13.68 -20.18
N ASP A 58 2.86 13.83 -21.37
CA ASP A 58 1.99 14.95 -21.71
C ASP A 58 0.62 14.76 -21.05
N VAL A 59 0.22 15.75 -20.24
CA VAL A 59 -1.07 15.76 -19.56
C VAL A 59 -1.88 16.95 -19.97
N SER A 60 -3.08 16.70 -20.51
CA SER A 60 -4.09 17.69 -20.84
C SER A 60 -5.45 17.28 -20.31
N PHE A 61 -6.44 18.15 -20.41
CA PHE A 61 -7.80 17.88 -19.95
C PHE A 61 -8.82 18.63 -20.80
N ASP A 62 -10.03 18.12 -20.82
CA ASP A 62 -11.22 18.80 -21.35
C ASP A 62 -12.39 18.68 -20.35
N ALA A 63 -13.64 18.90 -20.81
CA ALA A 63 -14.80 18.85 -19.93
C ALA A 63 -15.10 17.45 -19.37
N ASP A 64 -14.71 16.40 -20.13
CA ASP A 64 -15.16 15.02 -19.85
C ASP A 64 -13.98 14.07 -19.53
N SER A 65 -12.73 14.53 -19.75
CA SER A 65 -11.57 13.63 -19.65
C SER A 65 -10.28 14.33 -19.20
N ILE A 66 -9.35 13.48 -18.75
CA ILE A 66 -7.92 13.78 -18.65
C ILE A 66 -7.21 12.94 -19.70
N THR A 67 -6.34 13.57 -20.48
CA THR A 67 -5.56 12.88 -21.53
C THR A 67 -4.10 12.77 -21.09
N VAL A 68 -3.55 11.56 -21.13
CA VAL A 68 -2.15 11.25 -20.80
C VAL A 68 -1.50 10.60 -22.00
N ASP A 69 -0.46 11.21 -22.57
CA ASP A 69 0.23 10.77 -23.79
C ASP A 69 -0.74 10.39 -24.92
N GLY A 70 -1.76 11.24 -25.12
CA GLY A 70 -2.77 11.06 -26.16
C GLY A 70 -3.87 10.03 -25.84
N LYS A 71 -3.80 9.31 -24.72
CA LYS A 71 -4.86 8.40 -24.25
C LYS A 71 -5.82 9.16 -23.35
N ALA A 72 -7.10 9.21 -23.72
CA ALA A 72 -8.15 9.85 -22.94
C ALA A 72 -8.64 8.92 -21.82
N ILE A 73 -8.66 9.42 -20.60
CA ILE A 73 -9.21 8.78 -19.41
C ILE A 73 -10.47 9.54 -19.04
N LYS A 74 -11.62 8.89 -19.05
CA LYS A 74 -12.90 9.53 -18.74
C LYS A 74 -12.94 9.94 -17.28
N VAL A 75 -13.50 11.12 -16.98
CA VAL A 75 -13.62 11.60 -15.59
C VAL A 75 -15.09 11.68 -15.20
N PHE A 76 -15.42 11.15 -14.04
CA PHE A 76 -16.71 11.27 -13.39
C PHE A 76 -16.58 12.09 -12.11
N GLU A 77 -17.65 12.77 -11.74
CA GLU A 77 -17.79 13.51 -10.48
C GLU A 77 -19.00 12.95 -9.70
N GLU A 78 -18.94 11.66 -9.33
CA GLU A 78 -20.06 10.94 -8.72
C GLU A 78 -19.75 10.58 -7.26
N ARG A 79 -20.68 10.93 -6.35
CA ARG A 79 -20.55 10.65 -4.91
C ARG A 79 -20.92 9.21 -4.55
N ASP A 80 -21.95 8.67 -5.21
CA ASP A 80 -22.41 7.31 -4.94
C ASP A 80 -21.85 6.36 -6.01
N PRO A 81 -20.96 5.44 -5.63
CA PRO A 81 -20.37 4.49 -6.56
C PRO A 81 -21.38 3.65 -7.35
N ALA A 82 -22.60 3.50 -6.85
CA ALA A 82 -23.67 2.78 -7.55
C ALA A 82 -24.10 3.43 -8.88
N ASN A 83 -23.80 4.72 -9.06
CA ASN A 83 -24.15 5.47 -10.28
C ASN A 83 -22.99 5.46 -11.32
N LEU A 84 -21.86 4.86 -11.00
CA LEU A 84 -20.72 4.79 -11.91
C LEU A 84 -20.93 3.69 -12.95
N PRO A 85 -20.89 4.02 -14.27
CA PRO A 85 -21.26 3.09 -15.33
C PRO A 85 -20.07 2.19 -15.74
N TRP A 86 -19.50 1.45 -14.80
CA TRP A 86 -18.33 0.62 -15.06
C TRP A 86 -18.57 -0.43 -16.13
N GLY A 87 -19.75 -1.02 -16.15
CA GLY A 87 -20.15 -2.02 -17.16
C GLY A 87 -20.18 -1.44 -18.57
N ASP A 88 -20.69 -0.21 -18.75
CA ASP A 88 -20.77 0.44 -20.08
C ASP A 88 -19.38 0.77 -20.63
N LEU A 89 -18.39 0.96 -19.74
CA LEU A 89 -17.00 1.19 -20.11
C LEU A 89 -16.19 -0.09 -20.26
N GLY A 90 -16.77 -1.22 -19.90
CA GLY A 90 -16.09 -2.52 -19.92
C GLY A 90 -14.99 -2.62 -18.88
N VAL A 91 -15.15 -1.95 -17.73
CA VAL A 91 -14.18 -2.01 -16.63
C VAL A 91 -14.16 -3.41 -16.03
N ASP A 92 -12.97 -3.99 -15.98
CA ASP A 92 -12.75 -5.30 -15.37
C ASP A 92 -12.53 -5.16 -13.86
N ILE A 93 -11.64 -4.24 -13.44
CA ILE A 93 -11.27 -4.05 -12.05
C ILE A 93 -11.45 -2.59 -11.67
N VAL A 94 -12.06 -2.35 -10.50
CA VAL A 94 -12.08 -1.03 -9.87
C VAL A 94 -11.04 -0.97 -8.76
N ILE A 95 -10.16 0.05 -8.81
CA ILE A 95 -9.29 0.42 -7.68
C ILE A 95 -10.08 1.41 -6.81
N GLU A 96 -10.52 0.96 -5.64
CA GLU A 96 -11.18 1.80 -4.66
C GLU A 96 -10.16 2.51 -3.77
N SER A 97 -9.89 3.77 -4.04
CA SER A 97 -8.85 4.57 -3.38
C SER A 97 -9.36 5.89 -2.76
N THR A 98 -10.67 5.97 -2.47
CA THR A 98 -11.24 7.11 -1.74
C THR A 98 -10.96 7.07 -0.24
N GLY A 99 -10.63 5.89 0.32
CA GLY A 99 -10.56 5.65 1.76
C GLY A 99 -11.91 5.64 2.48
N ARG A 100 -13.04 5.70 1.74
CA ARG A 100 -14.40 5.77 2.29
C ARG A 100 -15.14 4.44 2.20
N PHE A 101 -15.01 3.74 1.08
CA PHE A 101 -15.73 2.49 0.79
C PHE A 101 -14.85 1.28 1.10
N THR A 102 -14.36 1.18 2.35
CA THR A 102 -13.45 0.13 2.79
C THR A 102 -14.15 -1.13 3.30
N LYS A 103 -15.49 -1.10 3.43
CA LYS A 103 -16.29 -2.29 3.76
C LYS A 103 -16.76 -2.96 2.48
N ALA A 104 -16.74 -4.29 2.45
CA ALA A 104 -17.20 -5.06 1.29
C ALA A 104 -18.61 -4.66 0.83
N VAL A 105 -19.54 -4.44 1.78
CA VAL A 105 -20.92 -4.02 1.47
C VAL A 105 -20.99 -2.68 0.74
N ASP A 106 -20.09 -1.76 1.04
CA ASP A 106 -20.03 -0.45 0.39
C ASP A 106 -19.31 -0.54 -0.96
N ALA A 107 -18.19 -1.30 -1.02
CA ALA A 107 -17.42 -1.53 -2.23
C ALA A 107 -18.19 -2.37 -3.28
N LYS A 108 -19.15 -3.21 -2.83
CA LYS A 108 -20.02 -3.98 -3.72
C LYS A 108 -20.78 -3.11 -4.72
N LYS A 109 -21.02 -1.85 -4.45
CA LYS A 109 -21.64 -0.90 -5.38
C LYS A 109 -20.90 -0.82 -6.72
N HIS A 110 -19.59 -1.02 -6.73
CA HIS A 110 -18.81 -1.07 -7.97
C HIS A 110 -19.12 -2.32 -8.80
N ILE A 111 -19.31 -3.47 -8.12
CA ILE A 111 -19.77 -4.71 -8.78
C ILE A 111 -21.17 -4.52 -9.36
N ASP A 112 -22.08 -3.90 -8.58
CA ASP A 112 -23.45 -3.60 -9.02
C ASP A 112 -23.44 -2.61 -10.20
N GLY A 113 -22.43 -1.73 -10.32
CA GLY A 113 -22.16 -0.84 -11.45
C GLY A 113 -21.52 -1.51 -12.66
N GLY A 114 -21.25 -2.83 -12.59
CA GLY A 114 -20.78 -3.65 -13.70
C GLY A 114 -19.29 -3.95 -13.74
N ALA A 115 -18.51 -3.57 -12.73
CA ALA A 115 -17.14 -4.05 -12.59
C ALA A 115 -17.11 -5.54 -12.21
N LYS A 116 -16.10 -6.27 -12.66
CA LYS A 116 -15.98 -7.72 -12.32
C LYS A 116 -15.32 -7.91 -10.95
N LYS A 117 -14.35 -7.06 -10.61
CA LYS A 117 -13.58 -7.13 -9.38
C LYS A 117 -13.39 -5.73 -8.78
N VAL A 118 -13.14 -5.70 -7.46
CA VAL A 118 -12.77 -4.48 -6.72
C VAL A 118 -11.55 -4.75 -5.86
N ILE A 119 -10.53 -3.89 -5.98
CA ILE A 119 -9.36 -3.89 -5.10
C ILE A 119 -9.42 -2.63 -4.24
N ILE A 120 -9.58 -2.80 -2.94
CA ILE A 120 -9.59 -1.71 -1.96
C ILE A 120 -8.14 -1.35 -1.60
N SER A 121 -7.74 -0.10 -1.80
CA SER A 121 -6.41 0.40 -1.48
C SER A 121 -6.24 0.82 -0.01
N ALA A 122 -6.84 0.07 0.88
CA ALA A 122 -6.81 0.26 2.33
C ALA A 122 -7.14 -1.06 3.02
N PRO A 123 -6.93 -1.20 4.34
CA PRO A 123 -7.45 -2.35 5.08
C PRO A 123 -8.95 -2.48 4.89
N GLY A 124 -9.39 -3.62 4.32
CA GLY A 124 -10.78 -3.92 4.07
C GLY A 124 -11.49 -4.53 5.29
N THR A 125 -12.80 -4.34 5.37
CA THR A 125 -13.65 -4.99 6.37
C THR A 125 -14.63 -5.91 5.65
N ASP A 126 -14.74 -7.17 6.10
CA ASP A 126 -15.63 -8.19 5.55
C ASP A 126 -15.39 -8.43 4.05
N VAL A 127 -14.15 -8.24 3.58
CA VAL A 127 -13.72 -8.52 2.20
C VAL A 127 -13.44 -10.00 1.99
N ASP A 128 -13.46 -10.44 0.72
CA ASP A 128 -13.25 -11.85 0.37
C ASP A 128 -11.82 -12.32 0.64
N GLY A 129 -10.84 -11.39 0.56
CA GLY A 129 -9.43 -11.67 0.87
C GLY A 129 -8.64 -10.38 1.09
N THR A 130 -7.56 -10.50 1.87
CA THR A 130 -6.56 -9.44 2.06
C THR A 130 -5.21 -9.97 1.64
N PHE A 131 -4.54 -9.27 0.72
CA PHE A 131 -3.34 -9.77 0.07
C PHE A 131 -2.13 -8.86 0.27
N VAL A 132 -0.98 -9.49 0.41
CA VAL A 132 0.35 -8.88 0.35
C VAL A 132 1.17 -9.68 -0.65
N MET A 133 1.62 -9.02 -1.71
CA MET A 133 2.38 -9.65 -2.78
C MET A 133 3.66 -10.29 -2.26
N GLY A 134 3.95 -11.51 -2.72
CA GLY A 134 5.06 -12.35 -2.27
C GLY A 134 4.82 -13.07 -0.93
N VAL A 135 3.72 -12.79 -0.23
CA VAL A 135 3.38 -13.40 1.08
C VAL A 135 2.22 -14.39 0.94
N ASN A 136 1.05 -13.93 0.50
CA ASN A 136 -0.15 -14.76 0.39
C ASN A 136 -0.95 -14.53 -0.90
N ASP A 137 -0.36 -13.90 -1.90
CA ASP A 137 -0.99 -13.65 -3.21
C ASP A 137 -1.35 -14.94 -3.96
N GLY A 138 -0.66 -16.04 -3.66
CA GLY A 138 -0.99 -17.38 -4.16
C GLY A 138 -2.35 -17.92 -3.72
N ASP A 139 -2.92 -17.38 -2.65
CA ASP A 139 -4.22 -17.79 -2.11
C ASP A 139 -5.39 -17.14 -2.84
N TYR A 140 -5.14 -16.23 -3.79
CA TYR A 140 -6.20 -15.57 -4.54
C TYR A 140 -6.94 -16.54 -5.45
N ASP A 141 -8.25 -16.66 -5.21
CA ASP A 141 -9.20 -17.45 -6.01
C ASP A 141 -10.14 -16.54 -6.79
N ASN A 142 -10.00 -16.53 -8.12
CA ASN A 142 -10.80 -15.69 -9.00
C ASN A 142 -12.30 -16.03 -8.98
N GLU A 143 -12.67 -17.30 -8.74
CA GLU A 143 -14.06 -17.73 -8.79
C GLU A 143 -14.87 -17.24 -7.58
N THR A 144 -14.22 -17.12 -6.43
CA THR A 144 -14.91 -16.82 -5.15
C THR A 144 -14.58 -15.42 -4.58
N MET A 145 -13.47 -14.80 -5.00
CA MET A 145 -13.02 -13.52 -4.45
C MET A 145 -13.27 -12.39 -5.44
N HIS A 146 -14.20 -11.50 -5.12
CA HIS A 146 -14.62 -10.39 -5.98
C HIS A 146 -14.26 -9.02 -5.40
N ILE A 147 -14.24 -8.90 -4.07
CA ILE A 147 -13.91 -7.66 -3.37
C ILE A 147 -12.76 -7.96 -2.42
N ILE A 148 -11.57 -7.52 -2.78
CA ILE A 148 -10.34 -7.83 -2.05
C ILE A 148 -9.65 -6.55 -1.57
N SER A 149 -8.73 -6.70 -0.63
CA SER A 149 -7.93 -5.60 -0.08
C SER A 149 -6.45 -5.84 -0.32
N ASN A 150 -5.73 -4.78 -0.71
CA ASN A 150 -4.27 -4.75 -0.77
C ASN A 150 -3.63 -4.42 0.60
N ALA A 151 -4.36 -4.61 1.69
CA ALA A 151 -3.95 -4.27 3.05
C ALA A 151 -3.57 -2.77 3.21
N SER A 152 -2.68 -2.44 4.15
CA SER A 152 -2.09 -1.11 4.30
C SER A 152 -0.64 -1.10 3.83
N CYS A 153 -0.08 0.08 3.56
CA CYS A 153 1.34 0.23 3.26
C CYS A 153 2.23 -0.34 4.39
N THR A 154 1.86 -0.11 5.63
CA THR A 154 2.57 -0.66 6.80
C THR A 154 2.46 -2.19 6.86
N THR A 155 1.31 -2.77 6.52
CA THR A 155 1.15 -4.24 6.45
C THR A 155 2.00 -4.82 5.33
N ASN A 156 2.07 -4.16 4.17
CA ASN A 156 2.92 -4.58 3.05
C ASN A 156 4.41 -4.59 3.42
N CYS A 157 4.86 -3.66 4.28
CA CYS A 157 6.23 -3.68 4.81
C CYS A 157 6.43 -4.73 5.90
N LEU A 158 5.49 -4.82 6.85
CA LEU A 158 5.61 -5.68 8.02
C LEU A 158 5.48 -7.17 7.69
N ALA A 159 4.65 -7.56 6.71
CA ALA A 159 4.40 -8.96 6.41
C ALA A 159 5.64 -9.69 5.88
N PRO A 160 6.39 -9.20 4.87
CA PRO A 160 7.66 -9.80 4.47
C PRO A 160 8.68 -9.84 5.61
N LEU A 161 8.75 -8.75 6.41
CA LEU A 161 9.65 -8.66 7.54
C LEU A 161 9.35 -9.73 8.59
N ALA A 162 8.08 -9.91 8.95
CA ALA A 162 7.64 -10.90 9.93
C ALA A 162 7.73 -12.33 9.39
N GLN A 163 7.39 -12.56 8.12
CA GLN A 163 7.45 -13.88 7.48
C GLN A 163 8.85 -14.44 7.50
N VAL A 164 9.85 -13.70 6.98
CA VAL A 164 11.24 -14.16 6.96
C VAL A 164 11.72 -14.51 8.35
N PHE A 165 11.41 -13.68 9.35
CA PHE A 165 11.82 -13.97 10.73
C PHE A 165 11.11 -15.22 11.28
N ASN A 166 9.79 -15.31 11.11
CA ASN A 166 8.99 -16.41 11.62
C ASN A 166 9.39 -17.75 11.00
N ASP A 167 9.63 -17.80 9.70
CA ASP A 167 9.96 -19.03 8.96
C ASP A 167 11.34 -19.59 9.35
N ASN A 168 12.29 -18.71 9.71
CA ASN A 168 13.64 -19.13 10.05
C ASN A 168 13.86 -19.33 11.56
N PHE A 169 13.21 -18.53 12.40
CA PHE A 169 13.53 -18.46 13.84
C PHE A 169 12.30 -18.58 14.77
N GLY A 170 11.10 -18.43 14.22
CA GLY A 170 9.86 -18.41 14.98
C GLY A 170 9.62 -17.09 15.72
N ILE A 171 8.36 -16.72 15.81
CA ILE A 171 7.87 -15.59 16.61
C ILE A 171 6.95 -16.11 17.71
N GLU A 172 7.36 -15.94 18.97
CA GLU A 172 6.50 -16.19 20.12
C GLU A 172 5.50 -15.05 20.29
N ARG A 173 6.02 -13.82 20.36
CA ARG A 173 5.26 -12.57 20.40
C ARG A 173 6.15 -11.41 19.92
N GLY A 174 5.51 -10.32 19.54
CA GLY A 174 6.25 -9.14 19.12
C GLY A 174 5.44 -7.85 19.24
N PHE A 175 6.18 -6.76 19.22
CA PHE A 175 5.62 -5.42 19.21
C PHE A 175 6.21 -4.63 18.03
N MET A 176 5.34 -4.17 17.16
CA MET A 176 5.72 -3.34 16.02
C MET A 176 5.49 -1.86 16.35
N MET A 177 6.45 -1.02 16.01
CA MET A 177 6.29 0.42 15.95
C MET A 177 6.61 0.93 14.55
N THR A 178 5.77 1.81 14.01
CA THR A 178 6.14 2.53 12.79
C THR A 178 6.29 4.02 13.05
N ALA A 179 7.43 4.58 12.62
CA ALA A 179 7.59 6.00 12.41
C ALA A 179 7.13 6.28 10.97
N HIS A 180 5.93 6.82 10.82
CA HIS A 180 5.22 6.94 9.55
C HIS A 180 5.17 8.40 9.10
N ALA A 181 5.38 8.64 7.81
CA ALA A 181 5.16 9.94 7.20
C ALA A 181 3.73 10.44 7.47
N TYR A 182 3.53 11.76 7.48
CA TYR A 182 2.18 12.31 7.56
C TYR A 182 1.38 11.98 6.30
N THR A 183 0.06 11.89 6.45
CA THR A 183 -0.85 11.61 5.33
C THR A 183 -2.03 12.60 5.35
N ALA A 184 -2.82 12.62 4.27
CA ALA A 184 -3.92 13.56 4.10
C ALA A 184 -5.06 13.42 5.14
N ASP A 185 -5.01 12.40 5.99
CA ASP A 185 -5.93 12.23 7.11
C ASP A 185 -5.57 13.09 8.34
N GLN A 186 -4.43 13.79 8.30
CA GLN A 186 -3.98 14.71 9.34
C GLN A 186 -4.26 16.17 8.96
N ASN A 187 -4.52 17.00 9.95
CA ASN A 187 -4.65 18.42 9.71
C ASN A 187 -3.29 19.07 9.44
N LEU A 188 -3.26 20.00 8.48
CA LEU A 188 -2.08 20.81 8.21
C LEU A 188 -1.77 21.76 9.39
N GLN A 189 -2.81 22.35 9.96
CA GLN A 189 -2.76 23.19 11.17
C GLN A 189 -3.76 22.67 12.20
N ASP A 190 -3.64 23.13 13.46
CA ASP A 190 -4.57 22.75 14.52
C ASP A 190 -6.03 23.07 14.12
N GLY A 191 -6.87 22.04 14.11
CA GLY A 191 -8.26 22.16 13.68
C GLY A 191 -9.09 20.94 14.05
N PRO A 192 -10.42 20.97 13.85
CA PRO A 192 -11.28 19.86 14.20
C PRO A 192 -10.93 18.56 13.50
N HIS A 193 -10.87 17.46 14.28
CA HIS A 193 -10.65 16.10 13.80
C HIS A 193 -11.24 15.09 14.79
N GLY A 194 -11.70 13.92 14.32
CA GLY A 194 -12.25 12.88 15.16
C GLY A 194 -11.22 12.26 16.13
N ASP A 195 -9.94 12.19 15.72
CA ASP A 195 -8.80 11.85 16.56
C ASP A 195 -8.08 13.14 16.96
N LEU A 196 -8.04 13.43 18.26
CA LEU A 196 -7.47 14.67 18.78
C LEU A 196 -5.95 14.80 18.57
N HIS A 197 -5.22 13.69 18.41
CA HIS A 197 -3.81 13.74 18.04
C HIS A 197 -3.65 14.22 16.59
N ARG A 198 -4.46 13.70 15.66
CA ARG A 198 -4.46 14.09 14.24
C ARG A 198 -5.08 15.47 14.00
N ALA A 199 -5.73 16.04 15.00
CA ALA A 199 -6.20 17.42 15.00
C ALA A 199 -5.06 18.46 15.01
N ARG A 200 -3.83 18.03 15.29
CA ARG A 200 -2.68 18.91 15.44
C ARG A 200 -1.87 19.01 14.15
N ALA A 201 -1.12 20.09 14.00
CA ALA A 201 -0.32 20.42 12.82
C ALA A 201 0.68 19.30 12.47
N ALA A 202 0.45 18.62 11.33
CA ALA A 202 1.18 17.43 10.92
C ALA A 202 2.67 17.67 10.71
N ALA A 203 3.04 18.80 10.08
CA ALA A 203 4.43 19.11 9.73
C ALA A 203 5.27 19.69 10.88
N LEU A 204 4.69 19.86 12.08
CA LEU A 204 5.36 20.42 13.25
C LEU A 204 5.48 19.45 14.43
N ASN A 205 4.81 18.31 14.36
CA ASN A 205 4.67 17.42 15.52
C ASN A 205 5.02 15.97 15.20
N ILE A 206 5.53 15.26 16.21
CA ILE A 206 5.42 13.80 16.27
C ILE A 206 4.05 13.49 16.85
N VAL A 207 3.19 12.80 16.07
CA VAL A 207 1.78 12.57 16.42
C VAL A 207 1.56 11.09 16.71
N PRO A 208 1.24 10.70 17.97
CA PRO A 208 0.82 9.34 18.27
C PRO A 208 -0.44 8.99 17.48
N ALA A 209 -0.46 7.81 16.88
CA ALA A 209 -1.59 7.34 16.10
C ALA A 209 -1.82 5.85 16.32
N SER A 210 -3.07 5.42 16.22
CA SER A 210 -3.40 4.00 16.18
C SER A 210 -2.99 3.40 14.83
N THR A 211 -2.64 2.12 14.82
CA THR A 211 -2.44 1.33 13.60
C THR A 211 -3.11 -0.03 13.73
N GLY A 212 -3.80 -0.44 12.68
CA GLY A 212 -4.34 -1.79 12.55
C GLY A 212 -3.36 -2.78 11.93
N ALA A 213 -2.18 -2.33 11.48
CA ALA A 213 -1.26 -3.15 10.70
C ALA A 213 -0.80 -4.42 11.42
N ALA A 214 -0.46 -4.33 12.71
CA ALA A 214 -0.06 -5.50 13.49
C ALA A 214 -1.18 -6.53 13.67
N LYS A 215 -2.43 -6.08 13.76
CA LYS A 215 -3.60 -6.99 13.80
C LYS A 215 -3.89 -7.59 12.43
N ALA A 216 -3.69 -6.83 11.37
CA ALA A 216 -3.92 -7.25 10.00
C ALA A 216 -2.94 -8.33 9.54
N ILE A 217 -1.78 -8.48 10.21
CA ILE A 217 -0.81 -9.56 9.92
C ILE A 217 -1.46 -10.94 9.98
N GLY A 218 -2.34 -11.19 10.93
CA GLY A 218 -3.03 -12.48 11.02
C GLY A 218 -4.01 -12.78 9.87
N LEU A 219 -4.31 -11.80 9.01
CA LEU A 219 -5.11 -12.01 7.79
C LEU A 219 -4.25 -12.53 6.64
N VAL A 220 -2.94 -12.23 6.63
CA VAL A 220 -2.01 -12.60 5.57
C VAL A 220 -0.99 -13.66 6.00
N LEU A 221 -0.74 -13.77 7.31
CA LEU A 221 0.08 -14.79 7.97
C LEU A 221 -0.70 -15.36 9.17
N PRO A 222 -1.61 -16.32 8.95
CA PRO A 222 -2.52 -16.83 9.98
C PRO A 222 -1.81 -17.39 11.23
N GLU A 223 -0.60 -17.94 11.08
CA GLU A 223 0.22 -18.46 12.17
C GLU A 223 0.72 -17.36 13.15
N LEU A 224 0.67 -16.10 12.73
CA LEU A 224 0.99 -14.94 13.57
C LEU A 224 -0.24 -14.28 14.20
N GLN A 225 -1.44 -14.85 14.01
CA GLN A 225 -2.66 -14.32 14.59
C GLN A 225 -2.53 -14.16 16.11
N GLY A 226 -2.72 -12.93 16.60
CA GLY A 226 -2.67 -12.61 18.02
C GLY A 226 -1.26 -12.55 18.65
N LYS A 227 -0.19 -12.84 17.88
CA LYS A 227 1.18 -12.78 18.39
C LYS A 227 1.79 -11.39 18.30
N LEU A 228 1.32 -10.54 17.37
CA LEU A 228 1.84 -9.20 17.16
C LEU A 228 0.87 -8.12 17.63
N SER A 229 1.41 -7.10 18.27
CA SER A 229 0.73 -5.85 18.58
C SER A 229 1.56 -4.67 18.05
N GLY A 230 1.00 -3.46 18.07
CA GLY A 230 1.78 -2.33 17.56
C GLY A 230 1.15 -0.97 17.75
N SER A 231 1.97 0.06 17.49
CA SER A 231 1.62 1.46 17.53
C SER A 231 2.26 2.22 16.37
N SER A 232 1.85 3.45 16.18
CA SER A 232 2.36 4.34 15.12
C SER A 232 2.66 5.71 15.70
N TYR A 233 3.74 6.33 15.23
CA TYR A 233 3.95 7.75 15.33
C TYR A 233 3.99 8.35 13.93
N ARG A 234 3.18 9.38 13.69
CA ARG A 234 3.33 10.20 12.49
C ARG A 234 4.44 11.21 12.72
N VAL A 235 5.34 11.33 11.75
CA VAL A 235 6.49 12.24 11.80
C VAL A 235 6.40 13.29 10.70
N PRO A 236 7.06 14.47 10.85
CA PRO A 236 6.87 15.60 9.94
C PRO A 236 7.66 15.47 8.63
N ILE A 237 7.47 14.38 7.91
CA ILE A 237 8.02 14.11 6.56
C ILE A 237 6.90 13.69 5.61
N PRO A 238 7.00 14.02 4.30
CA PRO A 238 5.90 13.78 3.34
C PRO A 238 5.77 12.33 2.90
N THR A 239 6.86 11.57 2.88
CA THR A 239 6.93 10.13 2.57
C THR A 239 8.20 9.52 3.14
N GLY A 240 8.32 8.20 3.11
CA GLY A 240 9.45 7.47 3.66
C GLY A 240 9.22 7.11 5.14
N SER A 241 8.72 5.92 5.37
CA SER A 241 8.36 5.40 6.70
C SER A 241 9.27 4.23 7.07
N ILE A 242 9.35 3.94 8.37
CA ILE A 242 10.10 2.78 8.89
C ILE A 242 9.23 1.98 9.85
N VAL A 243 9.33 0.66 9.78
CA VAL A 243 8.83 -0.29 10.78
C VAL A 243 9.98 -0.78 11.63
N ASP A 244 9.83 -0.69 12.93
CA ASP A 244 10.62 -1.40 13.94
C ASP A 244 9.78 -2.56 14.49
N LEU A 245 10.29 -3.79 14.37
CA LEU A 245 9.66 -4.99 14.91
C LEU A 245 10.55 -5.60 15.99
N THR A 246 10.09 -5.52 17.23
CA THR A 246 10.73 -6.15 18.38
C THR A 246 10.04 -7.48 18.69
N ILE A 247 10.81 -8.56 18.75
CA ILE A 247 10.35 -9.94 18.76
C ILE A 247 10.93 -10.68 19.97
N ILE A 248 10.10 -11.48 20.63
CA ILE A 248 10.55 -12.57 21.49
C ILE A 248 10.48 -13.84 20.65
N THR A 249 11.64 -14.46 20.44
CA THR A 249 11.78 -15.70 19.66
C THR A 249 12.01 -16.91 20.57
N PRO A 250 11.47 -18.10 20.19
CA PRO A 250 11.80 -19.35 20.89
C PRO A 250 13.20 -19.89 20.56
N THR A 251 13.89 -19.32 19.56
CA THR A 251 15.20 -19.79 19.11
C THR A 251 16.31 -19.11 19.88
N ASP A 252 17.16 -19.92 20.52
CA ASP A 252 18.32 -19.46 21.27
C ASP A 252 19.55 -19.26 20.35
N GLY A 253 20.51 -18.44 20.82
CA GLY A 253 21.83 -18.31 20.20
C GLY A 253 21.84 -17.54 18.88
N LEU A 254 20.80 -16.78 18.57
CA LEU A 254 20.76 -15.94 17.39
C LEU A 254 21.83 -14.84 17.45
N THR A 255 22.42 -14.54 16.31
CA THR A 255 23.34 -13.42 16.12
C THR A 255 22.81 -12.48 15.03
N VAL A 256 23.33 -11.27 15.00
CA VAL A 256 23.00 -10.28 13.96
C VAL A 256 23.28 -10.85 12.57
N GLU A 257 24.42 -11.52 12.41
CA GLU A 257 24.86 -12.10 11.13
C GLU A 257 23.90 -13.20 10.66
N THR A 258 23.46 -14.07 11.57
CA THR A 258 22.54 -15.18 11.23
C THR A 258 21.18 -14.62 10.78
N ILE A 259 20.68 -13.58 11.46
CA ILE A 259 19.41 -12.94 11.11
C ILE A 259 19.56 -12.23 9.76
N ASN A 260 20.58 -11.39 9.59
CA ASN A 260 20.79 -10.64 8.36
C ASN A 260 20.96 -11.57 7.15
N ALA A 261 21.66 -12.71 7.29
CA ALA A 261 21.80 -13.68 6.22
C ALA A 261 20.45 -14.30 5.77
N ALA A 262 19.51 -14.49 6.69
CA ALA A 262 18.17 -14.97 6.33
C ALA A 262 17.41 -13.95 5.45
N TYR A 263 17.50 -12.66 5.78
CA TYR A 263 16.88 -11.59 4.98
C TYR A 263 17.61 -11.38 3.64
N GLU A 264 18.94 -11.41 3.62
CA GLU A 264 19.72 -11.32 2.40
C GLU A 264 19.32 -12.43 1.41
N LYS A 265 19.20 -13.67 1.91
CA LYS A 265 18.73 -14.80 1.12
C LYS A 265 17.30 -14.60 0.61
N ALA A 266 16.38 -14.20 1.47
CA ALA A 266 14.98 -14.01 1.10
C ALA A 266 14.77 -12.88 0.08
N ALA A 267 15.62 -11.85 0.10
CA ALA A 267 15.61 -10.79 -0.91
C ALA A 267 16.16 -11.23 -2.27
N ALA A 268 17.02 -12.26 -2.29
CA ALA A 268 17.66 -12.77 -3.51
C ALA A 268 16.95 -13.99 -4.11
N GLU A 269 16.20 -14.74 -3.31
CA GLU A 269 15.62 -16.02 -3.70
C GLU A 269 14.17 -16.16 -3.20
N GLY A 270 13.30 -16.78 -4.00
CA GLY A 270 11.94 -17.16 -3.63
C GLY A 270 10.88 -16.09 -3.91
N ALA A 271 9.77 -16.15 -3.20
CA ALA A 271 8.57 -15.35 -3.49
C ALA A 271 8.72 -13.85 -3.16
N LEU A 272 9.68 -13.49 -2.32
CA LEU A 272 9.89 -12.10 -1.90
C LEU A 272 10.84 -11.31 -2.82
N VAL A 273 11.39 -11.93 -3.85
CA VAL A 273 12.24 -11.24 -4.85
C VAL A 273 11.43 -10.15 -5.54
N GLY A 274 11.96 -8.91 -5.54
CA GLY A 274 11.28 -7.72 -6.05
C GLY A 274 10.31 -7.05 -5.07
N TYR A 275 10.00 -7.70 -3.93
CA TYR A 275 9.15 -7.14 -2.87
C TYR A 275 9.92 -6.80 -1.60
N LEU A 276 10.92 -7.62 -1.27
CA LEU A 276 11.87 -7.39 -0.18
C LEU A 276 13.23 -7.00 -0.74
N LYS A 277 13.78 -5.90 -0.24
CA LYS A 277 15.14 -5.44 -0.54
C LYS A 277 16.02 -5.58 0.69
N TYR A 278 17.26 -6.06 0.51
CA TYR A 278 18.28 -6.11 1.55
C TYR A 278 19.18 -4.87 1.43
N ASN A 279 19.31 -4.11 2.51
CA ASN A 279 20.11 -2.89 2.53
C ASN A 279 21.17 -2.92 3.63
N THR A 280 22.39 -2.53 3.27
CA THR A 280 23.55 -2.41 4.18
C THR A 280 24.03 -0.98 4.34
N ASP A 281 23.52 -0.05 3.54
CA ASP A 281 23.90 1.36 3.58
C ASP A 281 23.20 2.08 4.73
N ALA A 282 23.83 3.13 5.25
CA ALA A 282 23.26 4.00 6.27
C ALA A 282 22.26 4.98 5.63
N ILE A 283 21.06 4.50 5.38
CA ILE A 283 19.99 5.27 4.71
C ILE A 283 19.06 5.97 5.70
N VAL A 284 18.37 6.99 5.20
CA VAL A 284 17.31 7.73 5.89
C VAL A 284 16.09 7.85 5.00
N SER A 285 15.00 8.41 5.51
CA SER A 285 13.69 8.45 4.82
C SER A 285 13.72 9.07 3.42
N THR A 286 14.63 9.99 3.11
CA THR A 286 14.73 10.59 1.76
C THR A 286 15.38 9.67 0.74
N ASP A 287 16.17 8.68 1.18
CA ASP A 287 16.89 7.77 0.30
C ASP A 287 15.99 6.67 -0.27
N ILE A 288 14.83 6.45 0.36
CA ILE A 288 13.86 5.43 -0.07
C ILE A 288 12.66 6.03 -0.83
N VAL A 289 12.69 7.34 -1.08
CA VAL A 289 11.64 7.98 -1.89
C VAL A 289 11.69 7.42 -3.30
N HIS A 290 10.53 6.97 -3.78
CA HIS A 290 10.37 6.35 -5.09
C HIS A 290 11.03 4.95 -5.22
N ASP A 291 11.31 4.29 -4.10
CA ASP A 291 11.68 2.87 -4.09
C ASP A 291 10.39 2.03 -4.18
N ASP A 292 10.36 1.09 -5.10
CA ASP A 292 9.17 0.29 -5.42
C ASP A 292 9.00 -0.95 -4.53
N HIS A 293 9.97 -1.29 -3.69
CA HIS A 293 9.86 -2.44 -2.81
C HIS A 293 8.83 -2.22 -1.70
N SER A 294 8.18 -3.28 -1.29
CA SER A 294 7.25 -3.28 -0.14
C SER A 294 7.98 -3.08 1.18
N SER A 295 9.18 -3.64 1.30
CA SER A 295 9.95 -3.73 2.53
C SER A 295 11.44 -3.68 2.20
N ILE A 296 12.16 -2.69 2.73
CA ILE A 296 13.60 -2.51 2.57
C ILE A 296 14.22 -2.82 3.92
N PHE A 297 14.67 -4.07 4.09
CA PHE A 297 15.29 -4.52 5.33
C PHE A 297 16.60 -3.77 5.58
N ASP A 298 16.74 -3.18 6.77
CA ASP A 298 17.93 -2.43 7.17
C ASP A 298 18.83 -3.31 8.05
N ALA A 299 19.84 -3.91 7.46
CA ALA A 299 20.76 -4.81 8.14
C ALA A 299 21.54 -4.12 9.27
N GLY A 300 21.75 -2.80 9.16
CA GLY A 300 22.44 -2.00 10.17
C GLY A 300 21.61 -1.76 11.43
N GLN A 301 20.30 -1.99 11.39
CA GLN A 301 19.39 -1.79 12.50
C GLN A 301 19.04 -3.08 13.26
N THR A 302 19.55 -4.24 12.81
CA THR A 302 19.34 -5.52 13.51
C THR A 302 20.03 -5.49 14.87
N ASN A 303 19.30 -5.88 15.92
CA ASN A 303 19.82 -5.93 17.28
C ASN A 303 19.36 -7.21 18.00
N VAL A 304 20.24 -7.82 18.77
CA VAL A 304 19.97 -9.07 19.50
C VAL A 304 20.36 -8.91 20.97
N SER A 305 19.44 -9.26 21.86
CA SER A 305 19.64 -9.28 23.31
C SER A 305 19.01 -10.55 23.90
N GLY A 306 19.79 -11.64 23.93
CA GLY A 306 19.26 -12.96 24.27
C GLY A 306 18.20 -13.41 23.24
N ASN A 307 17.00 -13.71 23.69
CA ASN A 307 15.86 -14.05 22.83
C ASN A 307 14.99 -12.83 22.42
N LEU A 308 15.41 -11.63 22.80
CA LEU A 308 14.79 -10.39 22.32
C LEU A 308 15.55 -9.89 21.11
N VAL A 309 14.88 -9.82 19.98
CA VAL A 309 15.43 -9.39 18.69
C VAL A 309 14.66 -8.19 18.16
N LYS A 310 15.39 -7.21 17.61
CA LYS A 310 14.82 -6.09 16.86
C LYS A 310 15.29 -6.15 15.41
N VAL A 311 14.35 -6.04 14.48
CA VAL A 311 14.60 -5.88 13.05
C VAL A 311 13.82 -4.67 12.53
N SER A 312 14.35 -4.01 11.50
CA SER A 312 13.74 -2.80 10.96
C SER A 312 13.67 -2.86 9.44
N ALA A 313 12.63 -2.25 8.88
CA ALA A 313 12.50 -2.12 7.43
C ALA A 313 11.91 -0.76 7.05
N TRP A 314 12.45 -0.16 6.00
CA TRP A 314 11.98 1.07 5.38
C TRP A 314 10.95 0.76 4.28
N TYR A 315 10.07 1.72 3.99
CA TYR A 315 9.13 1.63 2.88
C TYR A 315 8.68 3.02 2.42
N ASP A 316 8.60 3.21 1.11
CA ASP A 316 7.86 4.35 0.58
C ASP A 316 6.37 4.03 0.70
N ASN A 317 5.71 4.67 1.67
CA ASN A 317 4.31 4.39 2.01
C ASN A 317 3.32 4.79 0.92
N GLU A 318 3.76 5.56 -0.10
CA GLU A 318 2.94 5.92 -1.26
C GLU A 318 3.38 5.16 -2.51
N TRP A 319 4.68 5.23 -2.87
CA TRP A 319 5.17 4.64 -4.12
C TRP A 319 5.25 3.12 -4.07
N GLY A 320 5.93 2.55 -3.09
CA GLY A 320 6.00 1.09 -2.92
C GLY A 320 4.61 0.46 -2.81
N TYR A 321 3.71 1.10 -2.06
CA TYR A 321 2.33 0.64 -1.95
C TYR A 321 1.55 0.70 -3.27
N SER A 322 1.74 1.77 -4.06
CA SER A 322 1.07 1.92 -5.36
C SER A 322 1.57 0.90 -6.38
N ASN A 323 2.85 0.54 -6.33
CA ASN A 323 3.40 -0.56 -7.13
C ASN A 323 2.75 -1.90 -6.76
N ARG A 324 2.54 -2.19 -5.49
CA ARG A 324 1.80 -3.41 -5.05
C ARG A 324 0.37 -3.45 -5.52
N LEU A 325 -0.29 -2.30 -5.62
CA LEU A 325 -1.64 -2.24 -6.22
C LEU A 325 -1.62 -2.59 -7.71
N VAL A 326 -0.58 -2.18 -8.44
CA VAL A 326 -0.42 -2.55 -9.86
C VAL A 326 -0.21 -4.05 -9.98
N ASP A 327 0.73 -4.61 -9.22
CA ASP A 327 1.01 -6.04 -9.25
C ASP A 327 -0.22 -6.89 -8.90
N LEU A 328 -0.98 -6.47 -7.88
CA LEU A 328 -2.22 -7.17 -7.51
C LEU A 328 -3.30 -7.03 -8.61
N ALA A 329 -3.38 -5.88 -9.28
CA ALA A 329 -4.32 -5.68 -10.38
C ALA A 329 -3.95 -6.55 -11.59
N GLU A 330 -2.67 -6.71 -11.92
CA GLU A 330 -2.20 -7.62 -12.96
C GLU A 330 -2.47 -9.08 -12.59
N LEU A 331 -2.13 -9.50 -11.36
CA LEU A 331 -2.42 -10.87 -10.87
C LEU A 331 -3.90 -11.22 -10.95
N VAL A 332 -4.79 -10.29 -10.58
CA VAL A 332 -6.25 -10.48 -10.68
C VAL A 332 -6.68 -10.50 -12.14
N GLY A 333 -6.12 -9.59 -12.95
CA GLY A 333 -6.42 -9.48 -14.37
C GLY A 333 -6.05 -10.72 -15.18
N ASP A 334 -4.90 -11.32 -14.89
CA ASP A 334 -4.41 -12.53 -15.55
C ASP A 334 -5.29 -13.76 -15.29
N LYS A 335 -6.09 -13.73 -14.23
CA LYS A 335 -7.02 -14.81 -13.86
C LYS A 335 -8.46 -14.56 -14.30
N LEU A 336 -8.78 -13.39 -14.92
CA LEU A 336 -10.12 -13.07 -15.45
C LEU A 336 -10.40 -13.80 -16.77
#